data_47faad51a91076cec29bf2603f9da514
#
_entry.id   47faad51a91076cec29bf2603f9da514
#
_cell.length_a   1.000
_cell.length_b   1.000
_cell.length_c   1.000
_cell.angle_alpha   90.00
_cell.angle_beta   90.00
_cell.angle_gamma   90.00
#
_symmetry.space_group_name_H-M   'P 1'
#
loop_
_entity.id
_entity.type
_entity.pdbx_description
1 polymer ?
#
loop_
_entity_poly.entity_id
_entity_poly.type
_entity_poly.pdbx_seq_one_letter_code
_entity_poly.pdbx_strand_id
1 'polypeptide(L)'
;CAAHLAEQHAARSEIAASVKRMERLISSSFLLNNTQMMRQSGRVSRRIQVLCDALMLHPIMVLKKSRLTVGSMEVGGFSRTARKYVRKMFQETRTIDRRILIITYCGLDAKKLQYVQGLVRQYCPFERIYLQKASSAIASNCGPESFGLLFMRQDDRATFTLSSRQDGVAEDTAAPVPSGQGRQ
;
A
#
# COMPACT_ATOMS: atom_id res chain seq x y z
N CYS A 1 10.16 0.51 -9.15
CA CYS A 1 10.92 1.60 -8.52
C CYS A 1 12.42 1.40 -8.58
N ALA A 2 12.99 0.31 -8.03
CA ALA A 2 14.43 0.04 -8.16
C ALA A 2 14.86 -0.07 -9.64
N ALA A 3 14.10 -0.77 -10.46
CA ALA A 3 14.35 -0.87 -11.91
C ALA A 3 14.37 0.52 -12.58
N HIS A 4 13.39 1.37 -12.26
CA HIS A 4 13.35 2.73 -12.81
C HIS A 4 14.56 3.59 -12.42
N LEU A 5 15.01 3.48 -11.16
CA LEU A 5 16.25 4.15 -10.73
C LEU A 5 17.49 3.58 -11.42
N ALA A 6 17.53 2.27 -11.67
CA ALA A 6 18.60 1.63 -12.41
C ALA A 6 18.64 2.07 -13.89
N GLU A 7 17.49 2.22 -14.54
CA GLU A 7 17.34 2.79 -15.88
C GLU A 7 17.86 4.24 -15.96
N GLN A 8 17.75 4.99 -14.86
CA GLN A 8 18.29 6.35 -14.71
C GLN A 8 19.76 6.36 -14.31
N HIS A 9 20.45 5.22 -14.34
CA HIS A 9 21.86 5.07 -13.98
C HIS A 9 22.22 5.49 -12.55
N ALA A 10 21.27 5.45 -11.61
CA ALA A 10 21.51 5.76 -10.20
C ALA A 10 22.51 4.77 -9.57
N ALA A 11 23.34 5.24 -8.66
CA ALA A 11 24.31 4.40 -7.96
C ALA A 11 23.61 3.31 -7.10
N ARG A 12 24.24 2.15 -6.93
CA ARG A 12 23.70 1.03 -6.13
C ARG A 12 23.32 1.46 -4.72
N SER A 13 24.13 2.28 -4.07
CA SER A 13 23.87 2.82 -2.73
C SER A 13 22.62 3.70 -2.70
N GLU A 14 22.40 4.49 -3.72
CA GLU A 14 21.24 5.36 -3.86
C GLU A 14 19.95 4.55 -4.09
N ILE A 15 20.02 3.53 -4.96
CA ILE A 15 18.92 2.59 -5.18
C ILE A 15 18.55 1.89 -3.86
N ALA A 16 19.54 1.35 -3.15
CA ALA A 16 19.32 0.67 -1.87
C ALA A 16 18.70 1.58 -0.81
N ALA A 17 19.21 2.81 -0.67
CA ALA A 17 18.67 3.82 0.24
C ALA A 17 17.21 4.19 -0.10
N SER A 18 16.90 4.34 -1.39
CA SER A 18 15.56 4.66 -1.87
C SER A 18 14.58 3.51 -1.62
N VAL A 19 14.96 2.26 -1.88
CA VAL A 19 14.14 1.08 -1.59
C VAL A 19 13.87 0.98 -0.09
N LYS A 20 14.89 1.15 0.76
CA LYS A 20 14.73 1.11 2.22
C LYS A 20 13.82 2.22 2.76
N ARG A 21 13.82 3.39 2.14
CA ARG A 21 12.89 4.48 2.46
C ARG A 21 11.46 4.11 2.06
N MET A 22 11.27 3.58 0.85
CA MET A 22 9.96 3.16 0.36
C MET A 22 9.35 2.02 1.18
N GLU A 23 10.14 1.07 1.68
CA GLU A 23 9.67 -0.01 2.55
C GLU A 23 8.89 0.52 3.76
N ARG A 24 9.31 1.65 4.33
CA ARG A 24 8.64 2.30 5.47
C ARG A 24 7.30 2.94 5.10
N LEU A 25 7.07 3.21 3.82
CA LEU A 25 5.85 3.83 3.31
C LEU A 25 4.80 2.79 2.90
N ILE A 26 5.16 1.51 2.81
CA ILE A 26 4.22 0.46 2.45
C ILE A 26 3.21 0.28 3.58
N SER A 27 1.93 0.43 3.23
CA SER A 27 0.80 0.00 4.05
C SER A 27 0.37 -1.39 3.59
N SER A 28 0.39 -2.35 4.47
CA SER A 28 -0.03 -3.73 4.20
C SER A 28 -0.97 -4.20 5.29
N SER A 29 -2.16 -4.63 4.87
CA SER A 29 -3.18 -5.16 5.76
C SER A 29 -3.96 -6.28 5.10
N PHE A 30 -4.60 -7.15 5.90
CA PHE A 30 -5.36 -8.30 5.42
C PHE A 30 -6.61 -8.48 6.26
N LEU A 31 -7.75 -8.70 5.62
CA LEU A 31 -8.96 -9.19 6.24
C LEU A 31 -8.99 -10.72 6.13
N LEU A 32 -9.05 -11.39 7.26
CA LEU A 32 -9.14 -12.85 7.30
C LEU A 32 -10.61 -13.27 7.45
N ASN A 33 -11.03 -14.24 6.63
CA ASN A 33 -12.40 -14.74 6.70
C ASN A 33 -12.56 -15.78 7.82
N ASN A 34 -11.53 -16.56 8.11
CA ASN A 34 -11.52 -17.48 9.25
C ASN A 34 -10.17 -17.52 9.95
N THR A 35 -10.16 -18.03 11.17
CA THR A 35 -8.97 -18.12 12.03
C THR A 35 -8.36 -19.52 12.09
N GLN A 36 -8.91 -20.48 11.35
CA GLN A 36 -8.47 -21.88 11.39
C GLN A 36 -6.99 -22.05 11.02
N MET A 37 -6.56 -21.40 9.94
CA MET A 37 -5.16 -21.46 9.49
C MET A 37 -4.20 -20.79 10.49
N MET A 38 -4.64 -19.70 11.13
CA MET A 38 -3.88 -19.07 12.20
C MET A 38 -3.71 -19.98 13.42
N ARG A 39 -4.72 -20.79 13.74
CA ARG A 39 -4.63 -21.79 14.78
C ARG A 39 -3.62 -22.89 14.43
N GLN A 40 -3.70 -23.43 13.21
CA GLN A 40 -2.76 -24.47 12.75
C GLN A 40 -1.31 -23.99 12.79
N SER A 41 -1.07 -22.70 12.52
CA SER A 41 0.26 -22.07 12.62
C SER A 41 0.64 -21.63 14.05
N GLY A 42 -0.15 -21.98 15.06
CA GLY A 42 0.12 -21.66 16.48
C GLY A 42 -0.07 -20.19 16.88
N ARG A 43 -0.63 -19.36 15.99
CA ARG A 43 -0.81 -17.92 16.23
C ARG A 43 -2.06 -17.55 17.00
N VAL A 44 -3.05 -18.46 17.05
CA VAL A 44 -4.34 -18.29 17.73
C VAL A 44 -4.68 -19.57 18.48
N SER A 45 -5.11 -19.44 19.74
CA SER A 45 -5.54 -20.60 20.53
C SER A 45 -6.89 -21.14 20.02
N ARG A 46 -7.17 -22.44 20.31
CA ARG A 46 -8.45 -23.07 19.94
C ARG A 46 -9.67 -22.32 20.53
N ARG A 47 -9.56 -21.82 21.76
CA ARG A 47 -10.65 -21.07 22.41
C ARG A 47 -10.98 -19.78 21.66
N ILE A 48 -9.95 -19.04 21.25
CA ILE A 48 -10.13 -17.81 20.46
C ILE A 48 -10.70 -18.12 19.09
N GLN A 49 -10.27 -19.22 18.43
CA GLN A 49 -10.85 -19.63 17.16
C GLN A 49 -12.36 -19.90 17.29
N VAL A 50 -12.75 -20.77 18.24
CA VAL A 50 -14.17 -21.10 18.47
C VAL A 50 -15.00 -19.85 18.74
N LEU A 51 -14.48 -18.90 19.52
CA LEU A 51 -15.14 -17.62 19.79
C LEU A 51 -15.28 -16.79 18.51
N CYS A 52 -14.24 -16.70 17.69
CA CYS A 52 -14.29 -15.98 16.42
C CYS A 52 -15.32 -16.58 15.47
N ASP A 53 -15.34 -17.90 15.34
CA ASP A 53 -16.27 -18.61 14.46
C ASP A 53 -17.73 -18.45 14.94
N ALA A 54 -17.98 -18.60 16.25
CA ALA A 54 -19.31 -18.47 16.84
C ALA A 54 -19.87 -17.04 16.73
N LEU A 55 -19.03 -16.01 16.83
CA LEU A 55 -19.41 -14.61 16.75
C LEU A 55 -19.21 -13.99 15.35
N MET A 56 -18.87 -14.81 14.35
CA MET A 56 -18.53 -14.32 12.98
C MET A 56 -17.51 -13.17 13.02
N LEU A 57 -16.44 -13.34 13.80
CA LEU A 57 -15.39 -12.36 13.95
C LEU A 57 -14.31 -12.55 12.87
N HIS A 58 -13.98 -11.47 12.20
CA HIS A 58 -12.99 -11.43 11.14
C HIS A 58 -11.82 -10.53 11.54
N PRO A 59 -10.63 -11.10 11.84
CA PRO A 59 -9.47 -10.29 12.19
C PRO A 59 -8.97 -9.47 10.99
N ILE A 60 -8.65 -8.21 11.25
CA ILE A 60 -7.86 -7.38 10.36
C ILE A 60 -6.42 -7.40 10.84
N MET A 61 -5.56 -8.03 10.04
CA MET A 61 -4.14 -8.09 10.28
C MET A 61 -3.44 -6.89 9.64
N VAL A 62 -2.50 -6.29 10.34
CA VAL A 62 -1.68 -5.18 9.83
C VAL A 62 -0.21 -5.47 10.02
N LEU A 63 0.60 -5.08 9.04
CA LEU A 63 2.05 -5.18 9.12
C LEU A 63 2.60 -3.96 9.86
N LYS A 64 3.15 -4.16 11.06
CA LYS A 64 3.81 -3.11 11.86
C LYS A 64 5.22 -3.56 12.21
N LYS A 65 6.23 -2.74 11.86
CA LYS A 65 7.65 -3.03 12.16
C LYS A 65 8.05 -4.45 11.73
N SER A 66 7.72 -4.83 10.50
CA SER A 66 7.97 -6.17 9.92
C SER A 66 7.31 -7.34 10.65
N ARG A 67 6.31 -7.08 11.50
CA ARG A 67 5.52 -8.10 12.19
C ARG A 67 4.04 -7.97 11.84
N LEU A 68 3.42 -9.11 11.57
CA LEU A 68 1.98 -9.17 11.35
C LEU A 68 1.27 -9.23 12.70
N THR A 69 0.43 -8.24 12.97
CA THR A 69 -0.31 -8.10 14.24
C THR A 69 -1.79 -7.91 13.97
N VAL A 70 -2.64 -8.29 14.94
CA VAL A 70 -4.08 -7.99 14.87
C VAL A 70 -4.24 -6.48 15.10
N GLY A 71 -4.77 -5.77 14.10
CA GLY A 71 -5.07 -4.35 14.18
C GLY A 71 -6.46 -4.08 14.74
N SER A 72 -7.45 -4.87 14.32
CA SER A 72 -8.84 -4.81 14.78
C SER A 72 -9.61 -6.06 14.40
N MET A 73 -10.86 -6.14 14.80
CA MET A 73 -11.78 -7.21 14.42
C MET A 73 -13.07 -6.63 13.86
N GLU A 74 -13.63 -7.29 12.87
CA GLU A 74 -14.92 -6.95 12.29
C GLU A 74 -15.91 -8.10 12.47
N VAL A 75 -17.20 -7.77 12.60
CA VAL A 75 -18.28 -8.74 12.85
C VAL A 75 -19.24 -8.76 11.67
N GLY A 76 -19.63 -9.95 11.24
CA GLY A 76 -20.68 -10.19 10.25
C GLY A 76 -20.19 -10.87 8.98
N GLY A 77 -21.08 -11.05 8.00
CA GLY A 77 -20.75 -11.71 6.73
C GLY A 77 -19.77 -10.92 5.86
N PHE A 78 -19.20 -11.61 4.87
CA PHE A 78 -18.13 -11.11 3.99
C PHE A 78 -18.37 -9.69 3.45
N SER A 79 -19.53 -9.41 2.87
CA SER A 79 -19.79 -8.11 2.24
C SER A 79 -19.76 -6.94 3.24
N ARG A 80 -20.28 -7.18 4.46
CA ARG A 80 -20.27 -6.16 5.53
C ARG A 80 -18.85 -5.92 6.06
N THR A 81 -18.12 -6.98 6.33
CA THR A 81 -16.76 -6.91 6.88
C THR A 81 -15.77 -6.36 5.85
N ALA A 82 -15.87 -6.78 4.58
CA ALA A 82 -15.08 -6.24 3.48
C ALA A 82 -15.29 -4.72 3.31
N ARG A 83 -16.55 -4.27 3.34
CA ARG A 83 -16.87 -2.82 3.24
C ARG A 83 -16.27 -2.04 4.40
N LYS A 84 -16.42 -2.50 5.63
CA LYS A 84 -15.86 -1.86 6.82
C LYS A 84 -14.34 -1.82 6.76
N TYR A 85 -13.71 -2.94 6.39
CA TYR A 85 -12.26 -3.04 6.27
C TYR A 85 -11.70 -2.06 5.23
N VAL A 86 -12.21 -2.09 4.00
CA VAL A 86 -11.74 -1.21 2.92
C VAL A 86 -11.90 0.27 3.31
N ARG A 87 -13.08 0.64 3.82
CA ARG A 87 -13.33 2.00 4.30
C ARG A 87 -12.36 2.41 5.40
N LYS A 88 -12.16 1.56 6.39
CA LYS A 88 -11.27 1.82 7.53
C LYS A 88 -9.84 2.04 7.08
N MET A 89 -9.31 1.16 6.22
CA MET A 89 -7.92 1.27 5.75
C MET A 89 -7.65 2.58 5.03
N PHE A 90 -8.59 3.08 4.24
CA PHE A 90 -8.41 4.34 3.52
C PHE A 90 -8.71 5.57 4.37
N GLN A 91 -9.61 5.49 5.35
CA GLN A 91 -9.89 6.60 6.26
C GLN A 91 -8.81 6.81 7.32
N GLU A 92 -8.20 5.72 7.82
CA GLU A 92 -7.13 5.79 8.82
C GLU A 92 -5.76 6.18 8.22
N THR A 93 -5.61 6.11 6.91
CA THR A 93 -4.37 6.49 6.22
C THR A 93 -4.44 7.92 5.73
N ARG A 94 -3.71 8.84 6.39
CA ARG A 94 -3.78 10.28 6.11
C ARG A 94 -3.34 10.67 4.70
N THR A 95 -2.26 10.04 4.21
CA THR A 95 -1.65 10.39 2.92
C THR A 95 -1.46 9.11 2.10
N ILE A 96 -2.32 8.89 1.11
CA ILE A 96 -2.29 7.72 0.24
C ILE A 96 -1.69 8.11 -1.11
N ASP A 97 -0.67 7.37 -1.53
CA ASP A 97 -0.21 7.39 -2.92
C ASP A 97 -1.18 6.57 -3.77
N ARG A 98 -1.97 7.26 -4.60
CA ARG A 98 -3.06 6.65 -5.40
C ARG A 98 -2.60 6.06 -6.73
N ARG A 99 -1.31 6.01 -7.02
CA ARG A 99 -0.79 5.47 -8.27
C ARG A 99 -1.03 3.97 -8.39
N ILE A 100 -0.77 3.20 -7.33
CA ILE A 100 -0.85 1.73 -7.37
C ILE A 100 -1.47 1.18 -6.09
N LEU A 101 -2.44 0.29 -6.27
CA LEU A 101 -2.94 -0.63 -5.24
C LEU A 101 -2.77 -2.06 -5.71
N ILE A 102 -2.30 -2.93 -4.83
CA ILE A 102 -2.31 -4.38 -5.03
C ILE A 102 -3.37 -4.99 -4.10
N ILE A 103 -4.34 -5.69 -4.68
CA ILE A 103 -5.29 -6.52 -3.94
C ILE A 103 -4.76 -7.95 -4.00
N THR A 104 -4.21 -8.43 -2.89
CA THR A 104 -3.79 -9.82 -2.76
C THR A 104 -4.95 -10.64 -2.19
N TYR A 105 -5.31 -11.78 -2.80
CA TYR A 105 -6.45 -12.56 -2.39
C TYR A 105 -6.16 -14.06 -2.36
N CYS A 106 -6.91 -14.78 -1.50
CA CYS A 106 -6.84 -16.23 -1.34
C CYS A 106 -8.24 -16.80 -1.42
N GLY A 107 -8.55 -17.59 -2.47
CA GLY A 107 -9.82 -18.33 -2.61
C GLY A 107 -11.06 -17.44 -2.73
N LEU A 108 -10.96 -16.20 -3.18
CA LEU A 108 -12.12 -15.39 -3.54
C LEU A 108 -12.66 -15.80 -4.90
N ASP A 109 -13.98 -15.96 -5.00
CA ASP A 109 -14.67 -16.08 -6.28
C ASP A 109 -14.71 -14.74 -7.03
N ALA A 110 -15.06 -14.78 -8.32
CA ALA A 110 -15.10 -13.62 -9.18
C ALA A 110 -16.06 -12.52 -8.67
N LYS A 111 -17.22 -12.90 -8.10
CA LYS A 111 -18.22 -11.95 -7.57
C LYS A 111 -17.68 -11.20 -6.36
N LYS A 112 -17.08 -11.91 -5.40
CA LYS A 112 -16.45 -11.29 -4.22
C LYS A 112 -15.29 -10.39 -4.61
N LEU A 113 -14.48 -10.81 -5.59
CA LEU A 113 -13.35 -10.03 -6.07
C LEU A 113 -13.80 -8.74 -6.76
N GLN A 114 -14.82 -8.81 -7.62
CA GLN A 114 -15.44 -7.63 -8.24
C GLN A 114 -16.06 -6.69 -7.19
N TYR A 115 -16.70 -7.25 -6.16
CA TYR A 115 -17.23 -6.47 -5.05
C TYR A 115 -16.14 -5.69 -4.31
N VAL A 116 -15.02 -6.34 -3.97
CA VAL A 116 -13.87 -5.68 -3.32
C VAL A 116 -13.29 -4.58 -4.20
N GLN A 117 -13.12 -4.82 -5.50
CA GLN A 117 -12.68 -3.78 -6.45
C GLN A 117 -13.64 -2.60 -6.50
N GLY A 118 -14.95 -2.86 -6.50
CA GLY A 118 -15.99 -1.82 -6.44
C GLY A 118 -15.88 -0.95 -5.19
N LEU A 119 -15.67 -1.57 -4.03
CA LEU A 119 -15.44 -0.85 -2.77
C LEU A 119 -14.18 0.02 -2.82
N VAL A 120 -13.09 -0.50 -3.37
CA VAL A 120 -11.85 0.27 -3.52
C VAL A 120 -12.10 1.50 -4.38
N ARG A 121 -12.72 1.36 -5.55
CA ARG A 121 -13.05 2.49 -6.43
C ARG A 121 -13.97 3.51 -5.77
N GLN A 122 -14.90 3.04 -4.93
CA GLN A 122 -15.83 3.89 -4.21
C GLN A 122 -15.16 4.74 -3.12
N TYR A 123 -14.26 4.14 -2.34
CA TYR A 123 -13.67 4.82 -1.17
C TYR A 123 -12.34 5.51 -1.46
N CYS A 124 -11.53 4.98 -2.37
CA CYS A 124 -10.27 5.56 -2.76
C CYS A 124 -9.91 5.11 -4.18
N PRO A 125 -10.19 5.93 -5.22
CA PRO A 125 -9.84 5.58 -6.59
C PRO A 125 -8.32 5.61 -6.76
N PHE A 126 -7.77 4.49 -7.27
CA PHE A 126 -6.37 4.34 -7.66
C PHE A 126 -6.24 4.37 -9.18
N GLU A 127 -5.13 4.88 -9.68
CA GLU A 127 -4.82 4.88 -11.12
C GLU A 127 -4.70 3.45 -11.68
N ARG A 128 -4.05 2.57 -10.90
CA ARG A 128 -3.85 1.16 -11.26
C ARG A 128 -4.16 0.25 -10.09
N ILE A 129 -4.99 -0.76 -10.33
CA ILE A 129 -5.31 -1.80 -9.35
C ILE A 129 -4.83 -3.14 -9.91
N TYR A 130 -3.87 -3.75 -9.23
CA TYR A 130 -3.38 -5.08 -9.56
C TYR A 130 -4.06 -6.13 -8.68
N LEU A 131 -4.50 -7.22 -9.31
CA LEU A 131 -5.06 -8.39 -8.62
C LEU A 131 -3.97 -9.46 -8.54
N GLN A 132 -3.60 -9.85 -7.35
CA GLN A 132 -2.56 -10.86 -7.13
C GLN A 132 -3.12 -12.02 -6.31
N LYS A 133 -3.07 -13.22 -6.86
CA LYS A 133 -3.35 -14.42 -6.09
C LYS A 133 -2.24 -14.60 -5.03
N ALA A 134 -2.64 -14.89 -3.79
CA ALA A 134 -1.71 -15.10 -2.70
C ALA A 134 -0.75 -16.27 -2.99
N SER A 135 0.52 -16.12 -2.63
CA SER A 135 1.47 -17.24 -2.65
C SER A 135 1.07 -18.30 -1.64
N SER A 136 1.57 -19.53 -1.80
CA SER A 136 1.31 -20.63 -0.87
C SER A 136 1.69 -20.27 0.57
N ALA A 137 2.78 -19.54 0.78
CA ALA A 137 3.22 -19.08 2.08
C ALA A 137 2.23 -18.09 2.74
N ILE A 138 1.59 -17.22 1.96
CA ILE A 138 0.56 -16.30 2.46
C ILE A 138 -0.75 -17.06 2.67
N ALA A 139 -1.17 -17.87 1.69
CA ALA A 139 -2.43 -18.60 1.73
C ALA A 139 -2.52 -19.57 2.93
N SER A 140 -1.42 -20.26 3.26
CA SER A 140 -1.35 -21.15 4.43
C SER A 140 -1.51 -20.44 5.77
N ASN A 141 -1.28 -19.13 5.83
CA ASN A 141 -1.44 -18.32 7.03
C ASN A 141 -2.79 -17.58 7.09
N CYS A 142 -3.31 -17.14 5.93
CA CYS A 142 -4.51 -16.31 5.86
C CYS A 142 -5.79 -17.13 5.68
N GLY A 143 -5.69 -18.33 5.09
CA GLY A 143 -6.84 -19.18 4.78
C GLY A 143 -7.69 -18.68 3.61
N PRO A 144 -8.68 -19.48 3.19
CA PRO A 144 -9.56 -19.16 2.08
C PRO A 144 -10.43 -17.94 2.37
N GLU A 145 -10.92 -17.31 1.30
CA GLU A 145 -11.78 -16.13 1.33
C GLU A 145 -11.19 -14.91 2.05
N SER A 146 -9.86 -14.86 2.16
CA SER A 146 -9.13 -13.73 2.73
C SER A 146 -8.58 -12.83 1.63
N PHE A 147 -8.45 -11.53 1.91
CA PHE A 147 -7.78 -10.61 1.00
C PHE A 147 -7.07 -9.49 1.74
N GLY A 148 -6.10 -8.90 1.08
CA GLY A 148 -5.29 -7.81 1.61
C GLY A 148 -5.19 -6.65 0.65
N LEU A 149 -4.94 -5.48 1.21
CA LEU A 149 -4.67 -4.23 0.50
C LEU A 149 -3.23 -3.82 0.76
N LEU A 150 -2.48 -3.62 -0.32
CA LEU A 150 -1.10 -3.15 -0.29
C LEU A 150 -0.99 -1.89 -1.14
N PHE A 151 -0.60 -0.79 -0.53
CA PHE A 151 -0.41 0.50 -1.19
C PHE A 151 0.67 1.31 -0.50
N MET A 152 1.12 2.37 -1.12
CA MET A 152 2.11 3.26 -0.52
C MET A 152 1.44 4.48 0.10
N ARG A 153 2.03 4.97 1.18
CA ARG A 153 1.75 6.29 1.72
C ARG A 153 2.66 7.31 1.04
N GLN A 154 2.19 8.53 0.90
CA GLN A 154 3.05 9.63 0.45
C GLN A 154 4.11 9.93 1.51
N ASP A 155 5.30 10.27 1.06
CA ASP A 155 6.36 10.76 1.92
C ASP A 155 6.22 12.29 2.03
N ASP A 156 5.74 12.78 3.15
CA ASP A 156 5.57 14.22 3.38
C ASP A 156 6.90 14.99 3.22
N ARG A 157 8.05 14.31 3.37
CA ARG A 157 9.38 14.90 3.17
C ARG A 157 9.76 15.02 1.69
N ALA A 158 9.26 14.13 0.83
CA ALA A 158 9.56 14.18 -0.60
C ALA A 158 8.84 15.33 -1.31
N THR A 159 7.66 15.71 -0.84
CA THR A 159 6.89 16.84 -1.37
C THR A 159 7.62 18.18 -1.10
N PHE A 160 8.29 18.32 0.04
CA PHE A 160 9.06 19.51 0.40
C PHE A 160 10.29 19.69 -0.50
N THR A 161 10.97 18.58 -0.87
CA THR A 161 12.19 18.64 -1.69
C THR A 161 11.91 18.95 -3.17
N LEU A 162 10.73 18.59 -3.69
CA LEU A 162 10.34 18.90 -5.07
C LEU A 162 9.87 20.37 -5.22
N SER A 163 9.20 20.92 -4.20
CA SER A 163 8.79 22.33 -4.19
C SER A 163 9.99 23.28 -4.15
N SER A 164 11.05 22.94 -3.40
CA SER A 164 12.26 23.78 -3.30
C SER A 164 13.18 23.74 -4.53
N ARG A 165 12.94 22.80 -5.48
CA ARG A 165 13.70 22.76 -6.74
C ARG A 165 13.01 23.46 -7.92
N GLN A 166 11.73 23.81 -7.80
CA GLN A 166 11.02 24.56 -8.85
C GLN A 166 11.19 26.08 -8.74
N ASP A 167 11.59 26.60 -7.58
CA ASP A 167 11.77 28.04 -7.36
C ASP A 167 13.19 28.54 -7.66
N GLY A 168 14.08 27.71 -8.22
CA GLY A 168 15.48 27.99 -8.47
C GLY A 168 15.88 28.18 -9.95
N VAL A 169 14.93 28.38 -10.87
CA VAL A 169 15.27 28.73 -12.28
C VAL A 169 14.57 30.03 -12.65
N ALA A 170 15.19 31.13 -12.24
CA ALA A 170 14.88 32.42 -12.80
C ALA A 170 16.18 33.26 -12.88
N GLU A 171 16.41 33.76 -14.06
CA GLU A 171 17.24 34.89 -14.41
C GLU A 171 18.77 34.69 -14.43
N ASP A 172 19.23 34.24 -15.60
CA ASP A 172 20.53 34.67 -16.11
C ASP A 172 20.26 35.75 -17.17
N THR A 173 20.42 36.97 -16.69
CA THR A 173 20.22 38.20 -17.47
C THR A 173 21.42 38.40 -18.39
N ALA A 174 21.13 38.43 -19.67
CA ALA A 174 22.10 38.76 -20.72
C ALA A 174 22.78 40.09 -20.43
N ALA A 175 24.10 40.07 -20.32
CA ALA A 175 24.92 41.26 -20.32
C ALA A 175 24.98 41.93 -21.74
N PRO A 176 24.90 43.23 -21.86
CA PRO A 176 24.95 43.89 -23.15
C PRO A 176 26.38 43.94 -23.70
N VAL A 177 26.52 43.66 -24.99
CA VAL A 177 27.73 43.78 -25.79
C VAL A 177 28.06 45.27 -25.94
N PRO A 178 29.31 45.75 -25.64
CA PRO A 178 29.68 47.12 -25.91
C PRO A 178 29.95 47.33 -27.43
N SER A 179 29.26 48.29 -27.97
CA SER A 179 29.49 48.83 -29.32
C SER A 179 30.86 49.58 -29.35
N GLY A 180 31.81 49.00 -30.01
CA GLY A 180 33.07 49.68 -30.35
C GLY A 180 32.89 50.61 -31.57
N GLN A 181 32.95 51.89 -31.34
CA GLN A 181 33.07 52.93 -32.38
C GLN A 181 34.43 52.85 -33.03
N GLY A 182 34.38 53.13 -34.33
CA GLY A 182 35.49 53.20 -35.24
C GLY A 182 36.59 54.25 -35.00
N ARG A 183 37.58 54.11 -35.78
CA ARG A 183 38.31 55.25 -36.38
C ARG A 183 39.20 54.78 -37.51
N GLN A 184 39.04 55.47 -38.64
CA GLN A 184 39.94 55.75 -39.72
C GLN A 184 40.49 54.55 -40.50
#